data_84df5527d776658be982609b8fea9804
#
_entry.id   84df5527d776658be982609b8fea9804
#
_cell.length_a   1.000
_cell.length_b   1.000
_cell.length_c   1.000
_cell.angle_alpha   90.00
_cell.angle_beta   90.00
_cell.angle_gamma   90.00
#
_symmetry.space_group_name_H-M   'P 1'
#
loop_
_entity.id
_entity.type
_entity.pdbx_description
1 polymer ?
#
loop_
_entity_poly.entity_id
_entity_poly.type
_entity_poly.pdbx_seq_one_letter_code
_entity_poly.pdbx_strand_id
1 'polypeptide(L)'
;MSIESLDWFVIFIYLFLLILLSAYLSKDQKDLKDYFIASRKQKSQNLAISMLATQCSTNSILGAPAFVAFTVGGGLGWLKYELAVPLSMIVIMIFIYPIFYRLKIISIYEYLEKRFDLKTRLLMSSLFLFVRVFATGVIVYGVSIVIELITGLSFIYSVLILGFITIIYDILGGIKAIIYSDIIQMVILTSVLIFILFYLTNILGGFQSMFDHFPEQRNISLNFVDHGLGDGNEFAFWPMLIGGFFLYLSYYGCDQSQMQKGLCAKNQNEGQKIFFLNGILRFPLVLLYCLIGVGIGAYSQINSDFITSLPKQDGIPNFNLAVPIFLIENLPIGVVGLTLVALFSAAMSSLDSVLNSLSAVTMEDFVKRNKILNYFSKKNNLFFSRLITFFWGVLAIILAFYVEDISNNVLIAINKIGSLINGPIIGVFSLGILTKKVNGNSACIGIICGFLCNLYCWVYLADVSWLWWNVIGFIITFKIAIIHSFFFSKSQTNKSYVWSFRFFKEMGFNNTWINRYIILFIWFIIIFCLIYFL
;
A
#
# COMPACT_ATOMS: atom_id res chain seq x y z
N MET A 1 -1.17 -6.77 31.60
CA MET A 1 -2.53 -6.24 31.90
C MET A 1 -3.50 -6.92 30.94
N SER A 2 -4.64 -7.41 31.42
CA SER A 2 -5.67 -8.04 30.59
C SER A 2 -6.65 -6.97 30.10
N ILE A 3 -7.09 -7.10 28.86
CA ILE A 3 -8.20 -6.31 28.31
C ILE A 3 -9.43 -6.52 29.19
N GLU A 4 -10.08 -5.42 29.53
CA GLU A 4 -11.31 -5.43 30.33
C GLU A 4 -12.55 -5.78 29.48
N SER A 5 -13.64 -6.16 30.12
CA SER A 5 -14.88 -6.56 29.46
C SER A 5 -15.46 -5.46 28.53
N LEU A 6 -15.26 -4.19 28.89
CA LEU A 6 -15.71 -3.05 28.07
C LEU A 6 -14.93 -2.96 26.75
N ASP A 7 -13.62 -3.20 26.78
CA ASP A 7 -12.78 -3.19 25.55
C ASP A 7 -13.20 -4.30 24.59
N TRP A 8 -13.44 -5.51 25.12
CA TRP A 8 -14.00 -6.62 24.33
C TRP A 8 -15.34 -6.29 23.71
N PHE A 9 -16.22 -5.63 24.47
CA PHE A 9 -17.54 -5.21 23.98
C PHE A 9 -17.41 -4.25 22.78
N VAL A 10 -16.50 -3.27 22.85
CA VAL A 10 -16.23 -2.31 21.77
C VAL A 10 -15.72 -3.05 20.52
N ILE A 11 -14.78 -3.98 20.67
CA ILE A 11 -14.25 -4.78 19.58
C ILE A 11 -15.35 -5.64 18.93
N PHE A 12 -16.13 -6.37 19.70
CA PHE A 12 -17.19 -7.24 19.16
C PHE A 12 -18.28 -6.46 18.44
N ILE A 13 -18.73 -5.32 18.99
CA ILE A 13 -19.69 -4.44 18.30
C ILE A 13 -19.15 -3.99 16.95
N TYR A 14 -17.91 -3.52 16.90
CA TYR A 14 -17.29 -3.07 15.67
C TYR A 14 -17.27 -4.18 14.61
N LEU A 15 -16.74 -5.35 14.94
CA LEU A 15 -16.64 -6.49 14.03
C LEU A 15 -18.01 -6.97 13.55
N PHE A 16 -18.99 -7.00 14.46
CA PHE A 16 -20.39 -7.38 14.14
C PHE A 16 -21.03 -6.38 13.16
N LEU A 17 -20.86 -5.08 13.40
CA LEU A 17 -21.38 -4.04 12.51
C LEU A 17 -20.73 -4.08 11.12
N LEU A 18 -19.45 -4.41 11.00
CA LEU A 18 -18.80 -4.60 9.69
C LEU A 18 -19.40 -5.77 8.90
N ILE A 19 -19.63 -6.91 9.57
CA ILE A 19 -20.26 -8.08 8.92
C ILE A 19 -21.69 -7.74 8.49
N LEU A 20 -22.47 -7.04 9.32
CA LEU A 20 -23.82 -6.60 8.97
C LEU A 20 -23.80 -5.63 7.77
N LEU A 21 -22.89 -4.65 7.76
CA LEU A 21 -22.74 -3.74 6.63
C LEU A 21 -22.42 -4.49 5.34
N SER A 22 -21.50 -5.44 5.39
CA SER A 22 -21.11 -6.26 4.25
C SER A 22 -22.28 -7.10 3.74
N ALA A 23 -23.01 -7.77 4.64
CA ALA A 23 -24.21 -8.54 4.31
C ALA A 23 -25.32 -7.67 3.71
N TYR A 24 -25.51 -6.45 4.22
CA TYR A 24 -26.49 -5.50 3.68
C TYR A 24 -26.14 -5.08 2.25
N LEU A 25 -24.87 -4.70 2.01
CA LEU A 25 -24.40 -4.24 0.70
C LEU A 25 -24.26 -5.38 -0.33
N SER A 26 -24.17 -6.63 0.12
CA SER A 26 -24.10 -7.79 -0.76
C SER A 26 -25.38 -8.04 -1.57
N LYS A 27 -26.54 -7.56 -1.08
CA LYS A 27 -27.85 -7.74 -1.72
C LYS A 27 -27.93 -7.12 -3.13
N ASP A 28 -27.13 -6.10 -3.39
CA ASP A 28 -27.09 -5.40 -4.67
C ASP A 28 -26.19 -6.05 -5.72
N GLN A 29 -25.43 -7.09 -5.36
CA GLN A 29 -24.47 -7.73 -6.26
C GLN A 29 -25.15 -8.70 -7.21
N LYS A 30 -25.07 -8.43 -8.51
CA LYS A 30 -25.70 -9.24 -9.56
C LYS A 30 -24.67 -9.98 -10.43
N ASP A 31 -23.52 -9.39 -10.65
CA ASP A 31 -22.49 -9.89 -11.56
C ASP A 31 -21.05 -9.60 -11.08
N LEU A 32 -20.07 -10.02 -11.88
CA LEU A 32 -18.64 -9.76 -11.61
C LEU A 32 -18.26 -8.28 -11.61
N LYS A 33 -18.99 -7.45 -12.39
CA LYS A 33 -18.73 -6.01 -12.44
C LYS A 33 -19.18 -5.33 -11.16
N ASP A 34 -20.30 -5.77 -10.59
CA ASP A 34 -20.73 -5.30 -9.27
C ASP A 34 -19.73 -5.73 -8.20
N TYR A 35 -19.26 -6.98 -8.24
CA TYR A 35 -18.39 -7.55 -7.22
C TYR A 35 -16.97 -6.94 -7.24
N PHE A 36 -16.36 -6.72 -8.43
CA PHE A 36 -14.98 -6.27 -8.54
C PHE A 36 -14.79 -4.77 -8.82
N ILE A 37 -15.76 -4.10 -9.46
CA ILE A 37 -15.64 -2.67 -9.85
C ILE A 37 -16.87 -1.83 -9.53
N ALA A 38 -17.76 -2.32 -8.65
CA ALA A 38 -18.97 -1.62 -8.20
C ALA A 38 -19.75 -0.99 -9.37
N SER A 39 -19.83 -1.69 -10.52
CA SER A 39 -20.44 -1.24 -11.78
C SER A 39 -20.01 0.18 -12.23
N ARG A 40 -18.84 0.68 -11.75
CA ARG A 40 -18.30 2.02 -12.04
C ARG A 40 -19.26 3.15 -11.68
N LYS A 41 -19.86 3.09 -10.51
CA LYS A 41 -20.85 4.09 -10.05
C LYS A 41 -20.38 4.90 -8.84
N GLN A 42 -19.13 4.71 -8.40
CA GLN A 42 -18.64 5.32 -7.18
C GLN A 42 -18.15 6.76 -7.38
N LYS A 43 -18.30 7.58 -6.33
CA LYS A 43 -17.81 8.96 -6.28
C LYS A 43 -16.34 9.01 -5.90
N SER A 44 -15.61 10.00 -6.41
CA SER A 44 -14.17 10.19 -6.15
C SER A 44 -13.80 10.29 -4.68
N GLN A 45 -14.62 10.94 -3.86
CA GLN A 45 -14.34 11.12 -2.44
C GLN A 45 -14.27 9.77 -1.70
N ASN A 46 -15.30 8.92 -1.90
CA ASN A 46 -15.34 7.59 -1.30
C ASN A 46 -14.16 6.73 -1.75
N LEU A 47 -13.86 6.78 -3.04
CA LEU A 47 -12.75 6.03 -3.64
C LEU A 47 -11.38 6.54 -3.18
N ALA A 48 -11.23 7.85 -3.00
CA ALA A 48 -9.98 8.43 -2.52
C ALA A 48 -9.69 8.03 -1.07
N ILE A 49 -10.72 8.08 -0.20
CA ILE A 49 -10.60 7.64 1.19
C ILE A 49 -10.30 6.14 1.24
N SER A 50 -11.02 5.33 0.46
CA SER A 50 -10.79 3.89 0.38
C SER A 50 -9.38 3.56 -0.15
N MET A 51 -8.89 4.27 -1.17
CA MET A 51 -7.52 4.11 -1.68
C MET A 51 -6.47 4.47 -0.62
N LEU A 52 -6.72 5.53 0.16
CA LEU A 52 -5.87 5.96 1.26
C LEU A 52 -5.89 4.91 2.40
N ALA A 53 -7.06 4.41 2.78
CA ALA A 53 -7.23 3.38 3.82
C ALA A 53 -6.44 2.10 3.50
N THR A 54 -6.46 1.64 2.24
CA THR A 54 -5.70 0.45 1.81
C THR A 54 -4.19 0.59 2.04
N GLN A 55 -3.66 1.79 2.08
CA GLN A 55 -2.23 2.05 2.35
C GLN A 55 -1.92 2.19 3.83
N CYS A 56 -2.91 2.58 4.62
CA CYS A 56 -2.78 2.75 6.06
C CYS A 56 -2.93 1.40 6.74
N SER A 57 -1.99 0.51 6.48
CA SER A 57 -1.95 -0.79 7.14
C SER A 57 -1.46 -0.67 8.58
N THR A 58 -1.66 -1.71 9.35
CA THR A 58 -1.09 -1.83 10.70
C THR A 58 0.42 -1.62 10.70
N ASN A 59 1.11 -2.04 9.64
CA ASN A 59 2.54 -1.81 9.49
C ASN A 59 2.91 -0.31 9.47
N SER A 60 2.02 0.56 8.99
CA SER A 60 2.21 2.02 9.06
C SER A 60 2.04 2.54 10.48
N ILE A 61 1.05 2.02 11.23
CA ILE A 61 0.77 2.46 12.61
C ILE A 61 1.85 1.98 13.58
N LEU A 62 2.37 0.78 13.36
CA LEU A 62 3.40 0.19 14.22
C LEU A 62 4.80 0.61 13.75
N GLY A 63 5.08 0.42 12.48
CA GLY A 63 6.42 0.58 11.93
C GLY A 63 6.85 2.03 11.71
N ALA A 64 5.94 2.96 11.36
CA ALA A 64 6.35 4.34 11.15
C ALA A 64 6.72 5.06 12.46
N PRO A 65 5.96 4.96 13.57
CA PRO A 65 6.42 5.48 14.85
C PRO A 65 7.70 4.81 15.36
N ALA A 66 7.82 3.48 15.21
CA ALA A 66 9.04 2.75 15.57
C ALA A 66 10.26 3.20 14.75
N PHE A 67 10.05 3.46 13.44
CA PHE A 67 11.09 4.00 12.58
C PHE A 67 11.56 5.37 13.06
N VAL A 68 10.61 6.27 13.35
CA VAL A 68 10.92 7.63 13.79
C VAL A 68 11.60 7.61 15.16
N ALA A 69 11.09 6.81 16.10
CA ALA A 69 11.59 6.81 17.46
C ALA A 69 12.90 6.03 17.66
N PHE A 70 13.08 4.87 16.99
CA PHE A 70 14.10 3.90 17.41
C PHE A 70 14.98 3.33 16.29
N THR A 71 14.52 3.27 15.02
CA THR A 71 15.30 2.64 13.94
C THR A 71 16.61 3.39 13.71
N VAL A 72 17.71 2.67 13.54
CA VAL A 72 19.02 3.26 13.19
C VAL A 72 18.94 3.94 11.83
N GLY A 73 19.42 5.17 11.72
CA GLY A 73 19.28 6.01 10.52
C GLY A 73 17.84 6.49 10.24
N GLY A 74 16.89 6.14 11.12
CA GLY A 74 15.51 6.61 11.06
C GLY A 74 15.33 8.03 11.61
N GLY A 75 14.10 8.36 11.95
CA GLY A 75 13.70 9.68 12.44
C GLY A 75 12.67 10.33 11.53
N LEU A 76 12.44 11.63 11.71
CA LEU A 76 11.54 12.43 10.88
C LEU A 76 11.94 12.46 9.40
N GLY A 77 13.18 12.02 9.09
CA GLY A 77 13.66 11.83 7.72
C GLY A 77 12.76 10.99 6.82
N TRP A 78 11.88 10.16 7.37
CA TRP A 78 10.86 9.42 6.61
C TRP A 78 9.94 10.34 5.80
N LEU A 79 9.67 11.56 6.26
CA LEU A 79 8.82 12.53 5.55
C LEU A 79 9.38 12.94 4.18
N LYS A 80 10.69 12.82 3.94
CA LYS A 80 11.30 13.07 2.60
C LYS A 80 10.72 12.14 1.53
N TYR A 81 10.35 10.92 1.92
CA TYR A 81 9.75 9.93 1.03
C TYR A 81 8.38 10.36 0.49
N GLU A 82 7.61 11.10 1.30
CA GLU A 82 6.27 11.57 0.92
C GLU A 82 6.29 12.70 -0.11
N LEU A 83 7.43 13.38 -0.32
CA LEU A 83 7.62 14.33 -1.42
C LEU A 83 7.38 13.69 -2.80
N ALA A 84 7.65 12.41 -2.94
CA ALA A 84 7.47 11.69 -4.20
C ALA A 84 5.99 11.51 -4.59
N VAL A 85 5.06 11.54 -3.63
CA VAL A 85 3.64 11.22 -3.86
C VAL A 85 2.95 12.21 -4.81
N PRO A 86 2.95 13.53 -4.56
CA PRO A 86 2.30 14.47 -5.47
C PRO A 86 2.81 14.38 -6.91
N LEU A 87 4.12 14.18 -7.08
CA LEU A 87 4.74 14.04 -8.40
C LEU A 87 4.30 12.75 -9.11
N SER A 88 4.26 11.64 -8.38
CA SER A 88 3.79 10.36 -8.92
C SER A 88 2.32 10.42 -9.33
N MET A 89 1.48 11.09 -8.55
CA MET A 89 0.05 11.27 -8.88
C MET A 89 -0.14 12.06 -10.17
N ILE A 90 0.65 13.11 -10.41
CA ILE A 90 0.61 13.87 -11.67
C ILE A 90 0.90 12.94 -12.85
N VAL A 91 1.95 12.13 -12.78
CA VAL A 91 2.34 11.21 -13.85
C VAL A 91 1.28 10.14 -14.10
N ILE A 92 0.70 9.56 -13.02
CA ILE A 92 -0.39 8.58 -13.13
C ILE A 92 -1.61 9.19 -13.83
N MET A 93 -2.01 10.39 -13.44
CA MET A 93 -3.15 11.09 -14.00
C MET A 93 -2.96 11.43 -15.48
N ILE A 94 -1.75 11.70 -15.93
CA ILE A 94 -1.45 12.05 -17.32
C ILE A 94 -1.28 10.80 -18.20
N PHE A 95 -0.50 9.82 -17.76
CA PHE A 95 -0.02 8.75 -18.63
C PHE A 95 -0.72 7.41 -18.42
N ILE A 96 -1.01 7.01 -17.18
CA ILE A 96 -1.44 5.65 -16.85
C ILE A 96 -2.97 5.54 -16.79
N TYR A 97 -3.59 6.29 -15.89
CA TYR A 97 -5.02 6.18 -15.59
C TYR A 97 -5.93 6.39 -16.83
N PRO A 98 -5.69 7.38 -17.72
CA PRO A 98 -6.55 7.58 -18.87
C PRO A 98 -6.65 6.37 -19.80
N ILE A 99 -5.55 5.64 -19.98
CA ILE A 99 -5.50 4.43 -20.82
C ILE A 99 -6.35 3.32 -20.19
N PHE A 100 -6.15 3.04 -18.90
CA PHE A 100 -6.88 1.97 -18.21
C PHE A 100 -8.38 2.24 -18.14
N TYR A 101 -8.75 3.48 -17.85
CA TYR A 101 -10.16 3.86 -17.79
C TYR A 101 -10.87 3.71 -19.14
N ARG A 102 -10.23 4.12 -20.26
CA ARG A 102 -10.76 3.97 -21.62
C ARG A 102 -11.02 2.51 -22.00
N LEU A 103 -10.14 1.63 -21.57
CA LEU A 103 -10.22 0.20 -21.91
C LEU A 103 -11.35 -0.54 -21.18
N LYS A 104 -11.95 0.08 -20.15
CA LYS A 104 -13.02 -0.51 -19.34
C LYS A 104 -12.69 -1.91 -18.78
N ILE A 105 -11.41 -2.13 -18.47
CA ILE A 105 -10.87 -3.39 -17.94
C ILE A 105 -11.24 -3.59 -16.47
N ILE A 106 -11.21 -4.83 -15.99
CA ILE A 106 -11.32 -5.21 -14.57
C ILE A 106 -9.92 -5.46 -14.01
N SER A 107 -9.09 -6.25 -14.70
CA SER A 107 -7.68 -6.43 -14.39
C SER A 107 -6.83 -5.47 -15.20
N ILE A 108 -5.93 -4.72 -14.55
CA ILE A 108 -5.00 -3.82 -15.26
C ILE A 108 -4.05 -4.57 -16.20
N TYR A 109 -3.80 -5.84 -15.92
CA TYR A 109 -2.92 -6.69 -16.73
C TYR A 109 -3.54 -7.04 -18.08
N GLU A 110 -4.86 -6.90 -18.23
CA GLU A 110 -5.54 -7.00 -19.52
C GLU A 110 -5.01 -5.97 -20.55
N TYR A 111 -4.57 -4.81 -20.08
CA TYR A 111 -3.88 -3.83 -20.90
C TYR A 111 -2.63 -4.42 -21.57
N LEU A 112 -1.83 -5.18 -20.81
CA LEU A 112 -0.59 -5.77 -21.32
C LEU A 112 -0.85 -6.79 -22.42
N GLU A 113 -1.93 -7.58 -22.32
CA GLU A 113 -2.34 -8.46 -23.41
C GLU A 113 -2.74 -7.70 -24.67
N LYS A 114 -3.56 -6.65 -24.52
CA LYS A 114 -4.01 -5.82 -25.65
C LYS A 114 -2.85 -5.09 -26.33
N ARG A 115 -1.85 -4.73 -25.55
CA ARG A 115 -0.67 -3.98 -26.01
C ARG A 115 0.45 -4.87 -26.52
N PHE A 116 0.70 -5.98 -25.86
CA PHE A 116 1.77 -6.93 -26.12
C PHE A 116 1.20 -8.29 -26.53
N ASP A 117 1.06 -9.18 -25.55
CA ASP A 117 0.53 -10.53 -25.74
C ASP A 117 0.05 -11.15 -24.40
N LEU A 118 -0.55 -12.34 -24.52
CA LEU A 118 -1.04 -13.10 -23.37
C LEU A 118 0.09 -13.52 -22.42
N LYS A 119 1.29 -13.81 -22.92
CA LYS A 119 2.43 -14.23 -22.07
C LYS A 119 2.83 -13.11 -21.11
N THR A 120 2.92 -11.89 -21.63
CA THR A 120 3.24 -10.70 -20.83
C THR A 120 2.16 -10.45 -19.77
N ARG A 121 0.87 -10.60 -20.10
CA ARG A 121 -0.23 -10.52 -19.14
C ARG A 121 -0.07 -11.53 -18.02
N LEU A 122 0.07 -12.82 -18.36
CA LEU A 122 0.15 -13.91 -17.39
C LEU A 122 1.38 -13.81 -16.48
N LEU A 123 2.54 -13.42 -17.04
CA LEU A 123 3.74 -13.19 -16.25
C LEU A 123 3.52 -12.10 -15.20
N MET A 124 2.99 -10.96 -15.60
CA MET A 124 2.75 -9.83 -14.71
C MET A 124 1.67 -10.13 -13.66
N SER A 125 0.59 -10.80 -14.06
CA SER A 125 -0.46 -11.25 -13.14
C SER A 125 0.09 -12.24 -12.11
N SER A 126 0.91 -13.20 -12.53
CA SER A 126 1.52 -14.19 -11.61
C SER A 126 2.46 -13.51 -10.60
N LEU A 127 3.27 -12.56 -11.05
CA LEU A 127 4.14 -11.77 -10.15
C LEU A 127 3.32 -10.98 -9.13
N PHE A 128 2.25 -10.33 -9.58
CA PHE A 128 1.34 -9.63 -8.67
C PHE A 128 0.73 -10.57 -7.63
N LEU A 129 0.16 -11.70 -8.06
CA LEU A 129 -0.48 -12.66 -7.16
C LEU A 129 0.51 -13.15 -6.08
N PHE A 130 1.73 -13.52 -6.50
CA PHE A 130 2.76 -14.01 -5.60
C PHE A 130 3.17 -12.95 -4.56
N VAL A 131 3.54 -11.74 -5.02
CA VAL A 131 4.02 -10.68 -4.14
C VAL A 131 2.92 -10.21 -3.19
N ARG A 132 1.69 -10.09 -3.69
CA ARG A 132 0.60 -9.57 -2.88
C ARG A 132 0.09 -10.54 -1.83
N VAL A 133 -0.01 -11.83 -2.13
CA VAL A 133 -0.40 -12.81 -1.11
C VAL A 133 0.65 -12.90 0.00
N PHE A 134 1.93 -12.82 -0.36
CA PHE A 134 3.01 -12.81 0.61
C PHE A 134 2.97 -11.57 1.50
N ALA A 135 2.83 -10.37 0.91
CA ALA A 135 2.66 -9.12 1.65
C ALA A 135 1.42 -9.16 2.56
N THR A 136 0.34 -9.83 2.13
CA THR A 136 -0.86 -10.02 2.95
C THR A 136 -0.57 -10.88 4.18
N GLY A 137 0.19 -11.96 4.03
CA GLY A 137 0.66 -12.78 5.16
C GLY A 137 1.45 -11.96 6.19
N VAL A 138 2.33 -11.07 5.73
CA VAL A 138 3.10 -10.16 6.61
C VAL A 138 2.19 -9.20 7.38
N ILE A 139 1.13 -8.68 6.75
CA ILE A 139 0.16 -7.82 7.43
C ILE A 139 -0.59 -8.61 8.52
N VAL A 140 -1.07 -9.82 8.20
CA VAL A 140 -1.75 -10.69 9.17
C VAL A 140 -0.84 -11.00 10.35
N TYR A 141 0.42 -11.37 10.09
CA TYR A 141 1.43 -11.62 11.12
C TYR A 141 1.61 -10.42 12.06
N GLY A 142 1.89 -9.24 11.51
CA GLY A 142 2.15 -8.03 12.31
C GLY A 142 0.99 -7.63 13.23
N VAL A 143 -0.26 -7.78 12.76
CA VAL A 143 -1.44 -7.52 13.60
C VAL A 143 -1.63 -8.58 14.66
N SER A 144 -1.40 -9.85 14.31
CA SER A 144 -1.63 -10.97 15.23
C SER A 144 -0.69 -10.95 16.44
N ILE A 145 0.56 -10.49 16.26
CA ILE A 145 1.48 -10.25 17.40
C ILE A 145 0.91 -9.20 18.36
N VAL A 146 0.32 -8.13 17.83
CA VAL A 146 -0.27 -7.09 18.67
C VAL A 146 -1.50 -7.61 19.41
N ILE A 147 -2.34 -8.40 18.73
CA ILE A 147 -3.51 -9.05 19.36
C ILE A 147 -3.04 -9.98 20.48
N GLU A 148 -2.06 -10.85 20.23
CA GLU A 148 -1.47 -11.74 21.23
C GLU A 148 -0.98 -10.98 22.45
N LEU A 149 -0.18 -9.92 22.21
CA LEU A 149 0.38 -9.08 23.28
C LEU A 149 -0.72 -8.46 24.16
N ILE A 150 -1.76 -7.93 23.54
CA ILE A 150 -2.77 -7.14 24.24
C ILE A 150 -3.83 -8.04 24.87
N THR A 151 -4.23 -9.10 24.19
CA THR A 151 -5.34 -9.97 24.64
C THR A 151 -4.89 -11.15 25.47
N GLY A 152 -3.61 -11.55 25.41
CA GLY A 152 -3.10 -12.79 25.97
C GLY A 152 -3.54 -14.05 25.21
N LEU A 153 -4.24 -13.91 24.10
CA LEU A 153 -4.55 -15.04 23.21
C LEU A 153 -3.27 -15.52 22.54
N SER A 154 -3.12 -16.82 22.33
CA SER A 154 -1.95 -17.29 21.58
C SER A 154 -1.95 -16.78 20.14
N PHE A 155 -0.77 -16.65 19.57
CA PHE A 155 -0.55 -16.18 18.18
C PHE A 155 -1.46 -16.90 17.17
N ILE A 156 -1.61 -18.23 17.31
CA ILE A 156 -2.44 -19.05 16.43
C ILE A 156 -3.91 -18.57 16.44
N TYR A 157 -4.50 -18.35 17.62
CA TYR A 157 -5.88 -17.86 17.73
C TYR A 157 -6.00 -16.44 17.21
N SER A 158 -5.02 -15.58 17.44
CA SER A 158 -4.99 -14.20 16.94
C SER A 158 -5.00 -14.16 15.40
N VAL A 159 -4.17 -14.98 14.75
CA VAL A 159 -4.13 -15.12 13.28
C VAL A 159 -5.47 -15.65 12.74
N LEU A 160 -6.03 -16.69 13.37
CA LEU A 160 -7.27 -17.30 12.90
C LEU A 160 -8.47 -16.36 13.05
N ILE A 161 -8.61 -15.67 14.19
CA ILE A 161 -9.71 -14.73 14.44
C ILE A 161 -9.67 -13.59 13.41
N LEU A 162 -8.53 -12.91 13.30
CA LEU A 162 -8.37 -11.81 12.35
C LEU A 162 -8.62 -12.26 10.90
N GLY A 163 -7.96 -13.35 10.49
CA GLY A 163 -8.03 -13.84 9.14
C GLY A 163 -9.43 -14.29 8.75
N PHE A 164 -10.11 -15.11 9.57
CA PHE A 164 -11.45 -15.60 9.25
C PHE A 164 -12.49 -14.49 9.25
N ILE A 165 -12.45 -13.54 10.19
CA ILE A 165 -13.40 -12.42 10.20
C ILE A 165 -13.23 -11.59 8.92
N THR A 166 -11.97 -11.29 8.53
CA THR A 166 -11.70 -10.55 7.30
C THR A 166 -12.22 -11.29 6.06
N ILE A 167 -11.94 -12.58 5.96
CA ILE A 167 -12.41 -13.41 4.84
C ILE A 167 -13.93 -13.42 4.74
N ILE A 168 -14.64 -13.58 5.87
CA ILE A 168 -16.11 -13.65 5.88
C ILE A 168 -16.74 -12.38 5.33
N TYR A 169 -16.31 -11.21 5.84
CA TYR A 169 -16.95 -9.99 5.39
C TYR A 169 -16.55 -9.58 3.96
N ASP A 170 -15.34 -9.90 3.49
CA ASP A 170 -14.88 -9.64 2.13
C ASP A 170 -15.63 -10.52 1.10
N ILE A 171 -15.78 -11.81 1.37
CA ILE A 171 -16.56 -12.74 0.53
C ILE A 171 -18.00 -12.27 0.35
N LEU A 172 -18.62 -11.74 1.40
CA LEU A 172 -19.98 -11.26 1.33
C LEU A 172 -20.10 -9.96 0.54
N GLY A 173 -19.24 -8.99 0.83
CA GLY A 173 -19.46 -7.61 0.46
C GLY A 173 -18.91 -7.18 -0.89
N GLY A 174 -17.83 -7.77 -1.39
CA GLY A 174 -17.12 -7.32 -2.59
C GLY A 174 -16.66 -5.86 -2.51
N ILE A 175 -16.19 -5.30 -3.63
CA ILE A 175 -15.56 -3.96 -3.66
C ILE A 175 -16.46 -2.82 -3.15
N LYS A 176 -17.79 -2.92 -3.28
CA LYS A 176 -18.71 -1.90 -2.79
C LYS A 176 -18.69 -1.83 -1.26
N ALA A 177 -18.74 -2.98 -0.59
CA ALA A 177 -18.66 -3.04 0.87
C ALA A 177 -17.28 -2.60 1.35
N ILE A 178 -16.20 -3.02 0.68
CA ILE A 178 -14.83 -2.58 0.96
C ILE A 178 -14.72 -1.05 0.94
N ILE A 179 -15.27 -0.38 -0.08
CA ILE A 179 -15.22 1.09 -0.16
C ILE A 179 -15.92 1.75 1.04
N TYR A 180 -17.06 1.24 1.47
CA TYR A 180 -17.80 1.84 2.59
C TYR A 180 -17.22 1.46 3.95
N SER A 181 -16.73 0.22 4.14
CA SER A 181 -15.98 -0.16 5.35
C SER A 181 -14.70 0.65 5.49
N ASP A 182 -13.94 0.84 4.41
CA ASP A 182 -12.73 1.65 4.38
C ASP A 182 -12.96 3.10 4.86
N ILE A 183 -14.11 3.71 4.50
CA ILE A 183 -14.47 5.06 4.96
C ILE A 183 -14.64 5.06 6.48
N ILE A 184 -15.39 4.11 7.03
CA ILE A 184 -15.63 4.00 8.48
C ILE A 184 -14.30 3.73 9.19
N GLN A 185 -13.52 2.80 8.68
CA GLN A 185 -12.22 2.41 9.20
C GLN A 185 -11.24 3.58 9.20
N MET A 186 -11.21 4.38 8.13
CA MET A 186 -10.35 5.54 8.03
C MET A 186 -10.74 6.66 9.01
N VAL A 187 -12.04 6.87 9.22
CA VAL A 187 -12.52 7.83 10.23
C VAL A 187 -12.12 7.40 11.64
N ILE A 188 -12.35 6.13 12.00
CA ILE A 188 -11.97 5.59 13.31
C ILE A 188 -10.45 5.72 13.49
N LEU A 189 -9.68 5.23 12.52
CA LEU A 189 -8.22 5.27 12.56
C LEU A 189 -7.68 6.68 12.76
N THR A 190 -8.11 7.64 11.93
CA THR A 190 -7.61 9.01 11.99
C THR A 190 -7.99 9.67 13.32
N SER A 191 -9.21 9.43 13.82
CA SER A 191 -9.66 9.96 15.10
C SER A 191 -8.84 9.43 16.27
N VAL A 192 -8.53 8.13 16.26
CA VAL A 192 -7.69 7.50 17.28
C VAL A 192 -6.25 8.00 17.21
N LEU A 193 -5.67 8.15 16.03
CA LEU A 193 -4.31 8.69 15.88
C LEU A 193 -4.20 10.13 16.39
N ILE A 194 -5.20 10.97 16.09
CA ILE A 194 -5.26 12.35 16.63
C ILE A 194 -5.37 12.32 18.14
N PHE A 195 -6.20 11.43 18.68
CA PHE A 195 -6.33 11.26 20.12
C PHE A 195 -5.01 10.82 20.78
N ILE A 196 -4.30 9.84 20.19
CA ILE A 196 -3.00 9.38 20.71
C ILE A 196 -1.99 10.52 20.72
N LEU A 197 -1.91 11.30 19.63
CA LEU A 197 -1.01 12.45 19.57
C LEU A 197 -1.35 13.49 20.63
N PHE A 198 -2.63 13.82 20.79
CA PHE A 198 -3.08 14.76 21.84
C PHE A 198 -2.76 14.24 23.24
N TYR A 199 -2.96 12.95 23.49
CA TYR A 199 -2.66 12.33 24.76
C TYR A 199 -1.15 12.34 25.07
N LEU A 200 -0.30 12.01 24.10
CA LEU A 200 1.16 12.10 24.21
C LEU A 200 1.63 13.52 24.52
N THR A 201 1.11 14.52 23.78
CA THR A 201 1.49 15.92 24.01
C THR A 201 1.09 16.39 25.42
N ASN A 202 -0.04 15.92 25.93
CA ASN A 202 -0.49 16.27 27.29
C ASN A 202 0.41 15.65 28.37
N ILE A 203 0.77 14.38 28.25
CA ILE A 203 1.67 13.69 29.20
C ILE A 203 3.06 14.34 29.22
N LEU A 204 3.54 14.75 28.03
CA LEU A 204 4.88 15.33 27.86
C LEU A 204 4.95 16.83 28.22
N GLY A 205 3.84 17.43 28.67
CA GLY A 205 3.81 18.85 29.06
C GLY A 205 3.67 19.83 27.90
N GLY A 206 3.25 19.38 26.72
CA GLY A 206 2.96 20.21 25.55
C GLY A 206 3.71 19.80 24.30
N PHE A 207 3.30 20.39 23.17
CA PHE A 207 3.87 20.06 21.87
C PHE A 207 5.35 20.46 21.76
N GLN A 208 5.74 21.62 22.29
CA GLN A 208 7.13 22.06 22.30
C GLN A 208 8.00 21.12 23.15
N SER A 209 7.54 20.78 24.36
CA SER A 209 8.25 19.86 25.26
C SER A 209 8.48 18.49 24.63
N MET A 210 7.53 18.02 23.80
CA MET A 210 7.68 16.76 23.05
C MET A 210 8.90 16.81 22.10
N PHE A 211 9.14 17.92 21.41
CA PHE A 211 10.31 18.07 20.55
C PHE A 211 11.60 18.33 21.34
N ASP A 212 11.54 19.04 22.47
CA ASP A 212 12.69 19.30 23.33
C ASP A 212 13.31 18.01 23.92
N HIS A 213 12.46 16.99 24.15
CA HIS A 213 12.90 15.68 24.64
C HIS A 213 13.16 14.66 23.52
N PHE A 214 12.85 14.99 22.25
CA PHE A 214 13.13 14.10 21.14
C PHE A 214 14.62 14.23 20.75
N PRO A 215 15.34 13.10 20.50
CA PRO A 215 16.77 13.15 20.17
C PRO A 215 17.05 13.96 18.91
N GLU A 216 17.87 14.99 19.00
CA GLU A 216 18.21 15.91 17.89
C GLU A 216 18.70 15.18 16.63
N GLN A 217 19.43 14.08 16.78
CA GLN A 217 19.95 13.26 15.69
C GLN A 217 18.84 12.60 14.84
N ARG A 218 17.59 12.58 15.34
CA ARG A 218 16.42 12.02 14.67
C ARG A 218 15.54 13.09 14.03
N ASN A 219 15.87 14.36 14.22
CA ASN A 219 15.23 15.45 13.50
C ASN A 219 15.56 15.38 12.01
N ILE A 220 14.76 16.07 11.20
CA ILE A 220 15.02 16.12 9.76
C ILE A 220 16.28 16.95 9.51
N SER A 221 17.23 16.35 8.81
CA SER A 221 18.28 17.10 8.12
C SER A 221 18.13 16.91 6.61
N LEU A 222 18.01 18.00 5.87
CA LEU A 222 18.06 17.96 4.41
C LEU A 222 19.53 17.97 3.97
N ASN A 223 20.14 16.80 3.93
CA ASN A 223 21.46 16.61 3.38
C ASN A 223 21.36 16.18 1.91
N PHE A 224 21.82 17.02 0.98
CA PHE A 224 21.80 16.74 -0.46
C PHE A 224 23.10 16.10 -0.96
N VAL A 225 24.11 15.95 -0.10
CA VAL A 225 25.40 15.34 -0.42
C VAL A 225 25.28 13.82 -0.42
N ASP A 226 24.59 13.29 0.58
CA ASP A 226 24.37 11.85 0.68
C ASP A 226 23.45 11.36 -0.44
N HIS A 227 23.83 10.27 -1.08
CA HIS A 227 23.15 9.75 -2.27
C HIS A 227 22.68 8.30 -2.14
N GLY A 228 23.00 7.59 -1.04
CA GLY A 228 22.56 6.21 -0.79
C GLY A 228 23.12 5.16 -1.77
N LEU A 229 24.29 5.45 -2.39
CA LEU A 229 24.97 4.55 -3.33
C LEU A 229 26.31 4.08 -2.74
N GLY A 230 26.28 3.55 -1.52
CA GLY A 230 27.49 3.07 -0.83
C GLY A 230 28.09 4.06 0.18
N ASP A 231 27.37 5.12 0.53
CA ASP A 231 27.77 6.12 1.54
C ASP A 231 27.27 5.79 2.95
N GLY A 232 26.62 4.64 3.13
CA GLY A 232 26.07 4.19 4.41
C GLY A 232 24.77 4.86 4.83
N ASN A 233 24.24 5.81 4.04
CA ASN A 233 22.98 6.48 4.33
C ASN A 233 21.82 5.90 3.49
N GLU A 234 21.18 4.85 4.00
CA GLU A 234 20.07 4.15 3.32
C GLU A 234 18.88 5.08 3.05
N PHE A 235 18.63 6.06 3.93
CA PHE A 235 17.49 6.99 3.89
C PHE A 235 17.90 8.42 3.49
N ALA A 236 18.91 8.55 2.63
CA ALA A 236 19.34 9.82 2.07
C ALA A 236 18.23 10.49 1.26
N PHE A 237 18.35 11.81 1.02
CA PHE A 237 17.31 12.59 0.32
C PHE A 237 16.99 12.04 -1.09
N TRP A 238 18.01 11.77 -1.89
CA TRP A 238 17.82 11.36 -3.28
C TRP A 238 17.15 10.00 -3.47
N PRO A 239 17.55 8.92 -2.77
CA PRO A 239 16.83 7.66 -2.86
C PRO A 239 15.39 7.76 -2.33
N MET A 240 15.14 8.55 -1.27
CA MET A 240 13.80 8.79 -0.76
C MET A 240 12.92 9.50 -1.79
N LEU A 241 13.40 10.55 -2.44
CA LEU A 241 12.63 11.29 -3.44
C LEU A 241 12.51 10.52 -4.76
N ILE A 242 13.63 10.13 -5.37
CA ILE A 242 13.63 9.54 -6.72
C ILE A 242 13.20 8.08 -6.67
N GLY A 243 13.77 7.28 -5.76
CA GLY A 243 13.36 5.89 -5.55
C GLY A 243 11.91 5.79 -5.12
N GLY A 244 11.49 6.68 -4.20
CA GLY A 244 10.10 6.82 -3.78
C GLY A 244 9.15 7.17 -4.93
N PHE A 245 9.56 8.05 -5.84
CA PHE A 245 8.76 8.40 -7.03
C PHE A 245 8.46 7.15 -7.89
N PHE A 246 9.46 6.34 -8.22
CA PHE A 246 9.25 5.12 -9.00
C PHE A 246 8.44 4.06 -8.24
N LEU A 247 8.65 3.95 -6.92
CA LEU A 247 7.87 3.05 -6.07
C LEU A 247 6.39 3.45 -6.07
N TYR A 248 6.07 4.72 -5.79
CA TYR A 248 4.68 5.19 -5.76
C TYR A 248 4.03 5.15 -7.15
N LEU A 249 4.81 5.39 -8.21
CA LEU A 249 4.32 5.25 -9.57
C LEU A 249 3.88 3.82 -9.87
N SER A 250 4.67 2.83 -9.43
CA SER A 250 4.34 1.41 -9.53
C SER A 250 3.14 1.06 -8.65
N TYR A 251 3.18 1.44 -7.39
CA TYR A 251 2.17 1.08 -6.39
C TYR A 251 0.79 1.63 -6.72
N TYR A 252 0.66 2.92 -7.02
CA TYR A 252 -0.64 3.51 -7.36
C TYR A 252 -1.06 3.26 -8.81
N GLY A 253 -0.09 3.20 -9.73
CA GLY A 253 -0.36 3.14 -11.16
C GLY A 253 -0.45 1.74 -11.75
N CYS A 254 0.31 0.78 -11.21
CA CYS A 254 0.50 -0.53 -11.81
C CYS A 254 0.17 -1.71 -10.87
N ASP A 255 -0.36 -1.43 -9.69
CA ASP A 255 -0.85 -2.43 -8.77
C ASP A 255 -2.37 -2.51 -8.81
N GLN A 256 -2.89 -3.75 -8.95
CA GLN A 256 -4.34 -3.98 -9.06
C GLN A 256 -5.08 -3.52 -7.81
N SER A 257 -4.55 -3.69 -6.61
CA SER A 257 -5.24 -3.35 -5.36
C SER A 257 -5.55 -1.84 -5.23
N GLN A 258 -4.68 -1.00 -5.80
CA GLN A 258 -4.86 0.45 -5.83
C GLN A 258 -5.63 0.91 -7.06
N MET A 259 -5.21 0.47 -8.25
CA MET A 259 -5.81 0.91 -9.50
C MET A 259 -7.26 0.41 -9.66
N GLN A 260 -7.64 -0.72 -9.06
CA GLN A 260 -9.02 -1.22 -9.10
C GLN A 260 -10.01 -0.19 -8.55
N LYS A 261 -9.64 0.54 -7.49
CA LYS A 261 -10.46 1.65 -6.95
C LYS A 261 -10.59 2.79 -7.97
N GLY A 262 -9.51 3.12 -8.67
CA GLY A 262 -9.58 4.05 -9.79
C GLY A 262 -10.55 3.60 -10.91
N LEU A 263 -10.59 2.30 -11.18
CA LEU A 263 -11.50 1.71 -12.17
C LEU A 263 -12.97 1.70 -11.73
N CYS A 264 -13.28 1.85 -10.44
CA CYS A 264 -14.65 1.98 -9.91
C CYS A 264 -15.28 3.36 -10.15
N ALA A 265 -14.51 4.35 -10.59
CA ALA A 265 -14.95 5.72 -10.79
C ALA A 265 -16.09 5.85 -11.81
N LYS A 266 -17.05 6.73 -11.54
CA LYS A 266 -18.22 6.98 -12.39
C LYS A 266 -17.83 7.50 -13.78
N ASN A 267 -16.83 8.34 -13.87
CA ASN A 267 -16.31 8.89 -15.11
C ASN A 267 -14.83 9.25 -14.96
N GLN A 268 -14.20 9.61 -16.08
CA GLN A 268 -12.77 9.94 -16.15
C GLN A 268 -12.38 11.07 -15.19
N ASN A 269 -13.20 12.11 -15.07
CA ASN A 269 -12.91 13.25 -14.22
C ASN A 269 -12.96 12.88 -12.72
N GLU A 270 -13.93 12.02 -12.33
CA GLU A 270 -13.98 11.45 -10.97
C GLU A 270 -12.73 10.61 -10.67
N GLY A 271 -12.29 9.81 -11.64
CA GLY A 271 -11.07 9.03 -11.47
C GLY A 271 -9.81 9.90 -11.32
N GLN A 272 -9.66 10.94 -12.13
CA GLN A 272 -8.58 11.93 -11.96
C GLN A 272 -8.59 12.56 -10.56
N LYS A 273 -9.78 12.84 -10.03
CA LYS A 273 -9.93 13.42 -8.70
C LYS A 273 -9.51 12.49 -7.57
N ILE A 274 -9.59 11.16 -7.76
CA ILE A 274 -9.11 10.18 -6.77
C ILE A 274 -7.62 10.34 -6.51
N PHE A 275 -6.82 10.33 -7.57
CA PHE A 275 -5.36 10.48 -7.49
C PHE A 275 -4.96 11.87 -6.99
N PHE A 276 -5.65 12.91 -7.43
CA PHE A 276 -5.47 14.26 -6.91
C PHE A 276 -5.67 14.34 -5.39
N LEU A 277 -6.77 13.77 -4.87
CA LEU A 277 -7.04 13.77 -3.43
C LEU A 277 -6.01 12.94 -2.64
N ASN A 278 -5.59 11.79 -3.16
CA ASN A 278 -4.54 10.99 -2.52
C ASN A 278 -3.20 11.74 -2.50
N GLY A 279 -2.87 12.49 -3.56
CA GLY A 279 -1.67 13.32 -3.60
C GLY A 279 -1.61 14.40 -2.52
N ILE A 280 -2.78 14.86 -2.02
CA ILE A 280 -2.88 15.85 -0.94
C ILE A 280 -3.00 15.18 0.43
N LEU A 281 -3.91 14.20 0.58
CA LEU A 281 -4.32 13.66 1.88
C LEU A 281 -3.27 12.72 2.50
N ARG A 282 -2.38 12.16 1.70
CA ARG A 282 -1.41 11.21 2.22
C ARG A 282 -0.38 11.83 3.16
N PHE A 283 0.18 12.98 2.80
CA PHE A 283 1.19 13.64 3.64
C PHE A 283 0.69 13.97 5.06
N PRO A 284 -0.47 14.62 5.27
CA PRO A 284 -0.99 14.87 6.62
C PRO A 284 -1.14 13.60 7.46
N LEU A 285 -1.54 12.50 6.84
CA LEU A 285 -1.70 11.23 7.54
C LEU A 285 -0.36 10.62 7.95
N VAL A 286 0.64 10.64 7.07
CA VAL A 286 1.98 10.13 7.39
C VAL A 286 2.66 11.04 8.41
N LEU A 287 2.48 12.36 8.32
CA LEU A 287 2.94 13.29 9.34
C LEU A 287 2.38 12.95 10.73
N LEU A 288 1.10 12.57 10.81
CA LEU A 288 0.47 12.16 12.07
C LEU A 288 1.15 10.91 12.67
N TYR A 289 1.47 9.90 11.86
CA TYR A 289 2.26 8.74 12.31
C TYR A 289 3.65 9.14 12.80
N CYS A 290 4.32 10.02 12.07
CA CYS A 290 5.65 10.48 12.43
C CYS A 290 5.64 11.29 13.75
N LEU A 291 4.64 12.14 13.96
CA LEU A 291 4.49 12.91 15.21
C LEU A 291 4.21 12.01 16.41
N ILE A 292 3.43 10.92 16.22
CA ILE A 292 3.29 9.90 17.27
C ILE A 292 4.66 9.25 17.56
N GLY A 293 5.46 8.98 16.54
CA GLY A 293 6.83 8.48 16.71
C GLY A 293 7.73 9.44 17.51
N VAL A 294 7.64 10.75 17.22
CA VAL A 294 8.34 11.78 18.03
C VAL A 294 7.88 11.71 19.48
N GLY A 295 6.57 11.64 19.73
CA GLY A 295 6.03 11.55 21.09
C GLY A 295 6.48 10.29 21.84
N ILE A 296 6.47 9.13 21.19
CA ILE A 296 6.95 7.87 21.78
C ILE A 296 8.47 7.92 22.03
N GLY A 297 9.23 8.52 21.11
CA GLY A 297 10.67 8.73 21.28
C GLY A 297 10.97 9.64 22.46
N ALA A 298 10.29 10.77 22.59
CA ALA A 298 10.40 11.68 23.72
C ALA A 298 9.98 11.01 25.05
N TYR A 299 8.87 10.27 25.04
CA TYR A 299 8.41 9.51 26.21
C TYR A 299 9.45 8.51 26.69
N SER A 300 10.14 7.84 25.78
CA SER A 300 11.20 6.88 26.13
C SER A 300 12.46 7.53 26.73
N GLN A 301 12.71 8.81 26.45
CA GLN A 301 13.83 9.54 27.08
C GLN A 301 13.52 9.94 28.51
N ILE A 302 12.25 10.25 28.81
CA ILE A 302 11.79 10.61 30.16
C ILE A 302 11.62 9.36 31.03
N ASN A 303 11.12 8.27 30.44
CA ASN A 303 10.83 7.01 31.12
C ASN A 303 11.80 5.92 30.65
N SER A 304 12.97 5.83 31.27
CA SER A 304 14.03 4.88 30.93
C SER A 304 13.59 3.41 30.95
N ASP A 305 12.63 3.07 31.83
CA ASP A 305 12.12 1.70 31.98
C ASP A 305 11.22 1.27 30.83
N PHE A 306 10.68 2.21 30.05
CA PHE A 306 9.80 1.92 28.91
C PHE A 306 10.45 1.03 27.87
N ILE A 307 11.72 1.31 27.49
CA ILE A 307 12.45 0.49 26.49
C ILE A 307 12.73 -0.91 27.06
N THR A 308 13.00 -1.02 28.36
CA THR A 308 13.28 -2.30 29.01
C THR A 308 12.04 -3.17 29.17
N SER A 309 10.84 -2.56 29.24
CA SER A 309 9.54 -3.24 29.30
C SER A 309 9.10 -3.84 27.96
N LEU A 310 9.71 -3.40 26.83
CA LEU A 310 9.37 -3.93 25.52
C LEU A 310 9.76 -5.42 25.39
N PRO A 311 8.89 -6.26 24.81
CA PRO A 311 9.23 -7.64 24.49
C PRO A 311 10.49 -7.70 23.61
N LYS A 312 11.35 -8.65 23.90
CA LYS A 312 12.61 -8.84 23.15
C LYS A 312 12.47 -9.97 22.15
N GLN A 313 12.98 -9.74 20.94
CA GLN A 313 13.17 -10.74 19.93
C GLN A 313 14.68 -10.84 19.68
N ASP A 314 15.26 -12.03 19.83
CA ASP A 314 16.72 -12.27 19.75
C ASP A 314 17.57 -11.36 20.65
N GLY A 315 17.04 -11.02 21.84
CA GLY A 315 17.71 -10.14 22.81
C GLY A 315 17.57 -8.63 22.52
N ILE A 316 16.97 -8.24 21.39
CA ILE A 316 16.73 -6.85 20.99
C ILE A 316 15.26 -6.47 21.27
N PRO A 317 14.96 -5.27 21.84
CA PRO A 317 13.60 -4.82 22.02
C PRO A 317 12.84 -4.74 20.69
N ASN A 318 11.63 -5.30 20.64
CA ASN A 318 10.77 -5.19 19.46
C ASN A 318 10.07 -3.83 19.44
N PHE A 319 10.69 -2.84 18.81
CA PHE A 319 10.21 -1.47 18.75
C PHE A 319 8.88 -1.31 17.99
N ASN A 320 8.48 -2.27 17.15
CA ASN A 320 7.14 -2.23 16.54
C ASN A 320 6.01 -2.31 17.58
N LEU A 321 6.31 -2.82 18.78
CA LEU A 321 5.37 -2.93 19.87
C LEU A 321 5.35 -1.70 20.80
N ALA A 322 6.20 -0.70 20.56
CA ALA A 322 6.29 0.47 21.44
C ALA A 322 4.95 1.24 21.53
N VAL A 323 4.27 1.49 20.37
CA VAL A 323 2.96 2.15 20.40
C VAL A 323 1.91 1.30 21.12
N PRO A 324 1.69 0.01 20.79
CA PRO A 324 0.75 -0.83 21.53
C PRO A 324 0.99 -0.87 23.04
N ILE A 325 2.25 -1.03 23.47
CA ILE A 325 2.58 -1.09 24.91
C ILE A 325 2.32 0.24 25.58
N PHE A 326 2.73 1.34 24.97
CA PHE A 326 2.40 2.67 25.48
C PHE A 326 0.89 2.84 25.71
N LEU A 327 0.07 2.39 24.74
CA LEU A 327 -1.38 2.50 24.82
C LEU A 327 -1.97 1.67 25.95
N ILE A 328 -1.48 0.44 26.15
CA ILE A 328 -1.95 -0.46 27.23
C ILE A 328 -1.58 0.09 28.61
N GLU A 329 -0.37 0.64 28.75
CA GLU A 329 0.14 1.11 30.03
C GLU A 329 -0.46 2.45 30.47
N ASN A 330 -0.86 3.29 29.51
CA ASN A 330 -1.20 4.67 29.80
C ASN A 330 -2.67 5.03 29.54
N LEU A 331 -3.41 4.26 28.73
CA LEU A 331 -4.79 4.62 28.39
C LEU A 331 -5.82 4.01 29.36
N PRO A 332 -6.93 4.72 29.61
CA PRO A 332 -8.01 4.19 30.43
C PRO A 332 -8.78 3.08 29.72
N ILE A 333 -9.46 2.24 30.50
CA ILE A 333 -10.35 1.16 30.07
C ILE A 333 -11.39 1.72 29.09
N GLY A 334 -11.72 0.97 28.04
CA GLY A 334 -12.61 1.35 26.95
C GLY A 334 -11.92 2.12 25.83
N VAL A 335 -10.91 2.94 26.14
CA VAL A 335 -10.08 3.61 25.12
C VAL A 335 -9.07 2.64 24.52
N VAL A 336 -8.56 1.70 25.30
CA VAL A 336 -7.70 0.61 24.81
C VAL A 336 -8.46 -0.22 23.76
N GLY A 337 -9.71 -0.58 24.02
CA GLY A 337 -10.57 -1.27 23.04
C GLY A 337 -10.75 -0.48 21.74
N LEU A 338 -10.96 0.84 21.83
CA LEU A 338 -11.09 1.70 20.65
C LEU A 338 -9.78 1.80 19.85
N THR A 339 -8.63 1.83 20.52
CA THR A 339 -7.32 1.81 19.81
C THR A 339 -7.06 0.46 19.12
N LEU A 340 -7.49 -0.64 19.72
CA LEU A 340 -7.47 -1.95 19.07
C LEU A 340 -8.38 -1.99 17.82
N VAL A 341 -9.59 -1.42 17.92
CA VAL A 341 -10.48 -1.26 16.76
C VAL A 341 -9.80 -0.47 15.66
N ALA A 342 -9.03 0.58 15.97
CA ALA A 342 -8.27 1.31 14.95
C ALA A 342 -7.16 0.46 14.31
N LEU A 343 -6.45 -0.36 15.08
CA LEU A 343 -5.47 -1.32 14.57
C LEU A 343 -6.12 -2.39 13.68
N PHE A 344 -7.24 -2.96 14.11
CA PHE A 344 -8.05 -3.87 13.28
C PHE A 344 -8.51 -3.18 12.00
N SER A 345 -9.00 -1.95 12.10
CA SER A 345 -9.45 -1.17 10.94
C SER A 345 -8.34 -1.00 9.90
N ALA A 346 -7.14 -0.67 10.33
CA ALA A 346 -5.99 -0.52 9.45
C ALA A 346 -5.55 -1.85 8.79
N ALA A 347 -5.62 -2.96 9.54
CA ALA A 347 -5.33 -4.27 8.99
C ALA A 347 -6.37 -4.67 7.95
N MET A 348 -7.64 -4.63 8.34
CA MET A 348 -8.75 -5.13 7.54
C MET A 348 -8.92 -4.35 6.24
N SER A 349 -8.76 -3.00 6.24
CA SER A 349 -8.82 -2.17 5.03
C SER A 349 -7.73 -2.48 4.00
N SER A 350 -6.59 -2.96 4.46
CA SER A 350 -5.52 -3.38 3.55
C SER A 350 -5.75 -4.81 3.05
N LEU A 351 -6.17 -5.72 3.95
CA LEU A 351 -6.40 -7.13 3.64
C LEU A 351 -7.53 -7.33 2.63
N ASP A 352 -8.69 -6.71 2.86
CA ASP A 352 -9.87 -6.87 2.01
C ASP A 352 -9.63 -6.35 0.58
N SER A 353 -9.01 -5.20 0.45
CA SER A 353 -8.66 -4.62 -0.85
C SER A 353 -7.70 -5.52 -1.63
N VAL A 354 -6.72 -6.14 -0.95
CA VAL A 354 -5.79 -7.07 -1.60
C VAL A 354 -6.48 -8.38 -1.94
N LEU A 355 -7.26 -9.00 -1.04
CA LEU A 355 -7.97 -10.25 -1.30
C LEU A 355 -8.95 -10.13 -2.47
N ASN A 356 -9.70 -9.02 -2.53
CA ASN A 356 -10.60 -8.74 -3.66
C ASN A 356 -9.83 -8.57 -4.97
N SER A 357 -8.67 -7.90 -4.95
CA SER A 357 -7.83 -7.72 -6.14
C SER A 357 -7.17 -9.02 -6.60
N LEU A 358 -6.69 -9.87 -5.68
CA LEU A 358 -6.19 -11.21 -6.00
C LEU A 358 -7.27 -12.06 -6.67
N SER A 359 -8.50 -12.00 -6.14
CA SER A 359 -9.64 -12.69 -6.73
C SER A 359 -9.99 -12.15 -8.12
N ALA A 360 -10.00 -10.83 -8.30
CA ALA A 360 -10.27 -10.20 -9.59
C ALA A 360 -9.26 -10.61 -10.67
N VAL A 361 -7.96 -10.55 -10.35
CA VAL A 361 -6.89 -10.98 -11.26
C VAL A 361 -6.99 -12.47 -11.57
N THR A 362 -7.20 -13.31 -10.55
CA THR A 362 -7.34 -14.76 -10.77
C THR A 362 -8.53 -15.08 -11.68
N MET A 363 -9.67 -14.44 -11.43
CA MET A 363 -10.87 -14.63 -12.28
C MET A 363 -10.65 -14.17 -13.72
N GLU A 364 -10.13 -12.95 -13.91
CA GLU A 364 -10.03 -12.34 -15.23
C GLU A 364 -8.88 -12.92 -16.07
N ASP A 365 -7.74 -13.19 -15.42
CA ASP A 365 -6.51 -13.51 -16.15
C ASP A 365 -6.28 -15.03 -16.29
N PHE A 366 -6.80 -15.84 -15.36
CA PHE A 366 -6.59 -17.29 -15.37
C PHE A 366 -7.89 -18.09 -15.57
N VAL A 367 -8.92 -17.87 -14.74
CA VAL A 367 -10.15 -18.69 -14.78
C VAL A 367 -10.89 -18.53 -16.12
N LYS A 368 -11.13 -17.31 -16.55
CA LYS A 368 -11.82 -17.04 -17.83
C LYS A 368 -11.04 -17.53 -19.05
N ARG A 369 -9.75 -17.76 -18.92
CA ARG A 369 -8.87 -18.25 -19.99
C ARG A 369 -8.78 -19.76 -20.06
N ASN A 370 -8.96 -20.45 -18.94
CA ASN A 370 -8.99 -21.90 -18.90
C ASN A 370 -10.37 -22.42 -19.30
N LYS A 371 -10.46 -23.24 -20.33
CA LYS A 371 -11.74 -23.75 -20.87
C LYS A 371 -12.57 -24.49 -19.82
N ILE A 372 -11.93 -25.32 -18.99
CA ILE A 372 -12.58 -26.13 -17.96
C ILE A 372 -13.08 -25.22 -16.83
N LEU A 373 -12.20 -24.39 -16.27
CA LEU A 373 -12.57 -23.49 -15.17
C LEU A 373 -13.62 -22.46 -15.59
N ASN A 374 -13.53 -21.95 -16.82
CA ASN A 374 -14.51 -21.02 -17.38
C ASN A 374 -15.89 -21.67 -17.54
N TYR A 375 -15.94 -22.96 -17.93
CA TYR A 375 -17.21 -23.69 -18.00
C TYR A 375 -17.92 -23.76 -16.63
N PHE A 376 -17.18 -24.13 -15.60
CA PHE A 376 -17.74 -24.17 -14.23
C PHE A 376 -18.08 -22.78 -13.69
N SER A 377 -17.25 -21.78 -13.93
CA SER A 377 -17.50 -20.42 -13.45
C SER A 377 -18.70 -19.75 -14.12
N LYS A 378 -18.98 -20.02 -15.39
CA LYS A 378 -20.13 -19.44 -16.13
C LYS A 378 -21.47 -19.78 -15.49
N LYS A 379 -21.60 -20.91 -14.83
CA LYS A 379 -22.85 -21.35 -14.18
C LYS A 379 -23.16 -20.49 -12.93
N ASN A 380 -22.11 -20.05 -12.19
CA ASN A 380 -22.27 -19.16 -11.04
C ASN A 380 -20.97 -18.35 -10.78
N ASN A 381 -20.77 -17.29 -11.56
CA ASN A 381 -19.56 -16.47 -11.51
C ASN A 381 -19.30 -15.83 -10.13
N LEU A 382 -20.35 -15.38 -9.43
CA LEU A 382 -20.21 -14.78 -8.10
C LEU A 382 -19.75 -15.81 -7.06
N PHE A 383 -20.34 -16.99 -7.04
CA PHE A 383 -19.92 -18.05 -6.13
C PHE A 383 -18.45 -18.43 -6.36
N PHE A 384 -18.05 -18.56 -7.62
CA PHE A 384 -16.68 -18.91 -7.97
C PHE A 384 -15.67 -17.80 -7.56
N SER A 385 -16.04 -16.55 -7.73
CA SER A 385 -15.21 -15.42 -7.26
C SER A 385 -15.06 -15.41 -5.73
N ARG A 386 -16.15 -15.67 -5.01
CA ARG A 386 -16.14 -15.80 -3.54
C ARG A 386 -15.25 -16.95 -3.06
N LEU A 387 -15.29 -18.08 -3.77
CA LEU A 387 -14.42 -19.23 -3.49
C LEU A 387 -12.94 -18.89 -3.69
N ILE A 388 -12.61 -18.14 -4.75
CA ILE A 388 -11.25 -17.68 -4.99
C ILE A 388 -10.79 -16.70 -3.90
N THR A 389 -11.65 -15.77 -3.48
CA THR A 389 -11.35 -14.86 -2.36
C THR A 389 -11.07 -15.66 -1.07
N PHE A 390 -11.88 -16.68 -0.78
CA PHE A 390 -11.63 -17.60 0.33
C PHE A 390 -10.28 -18.30 0.24
N PHE A 391 -9.96 -18.86 -0.93
CA PHE A 391 -8.67 -19.52 -1.17
C PHE A 391 -7.48 -18.59 -0.90
N TRP A 392 -7.50 -17.36 -1.42
CA TRP A 392 -6.42 -16.39 -1.20
C TRP A 392 -6.34 -15.96 0.27
N GLY A 393 -7.47 -15.82 0.94
CA GLY A 393 -7.51 -15.50 2.37
C GLY A 393 -6.90 -16.61 3.23
N VAL A 394 -7.26 -17.86 2.98
CA VAL A 394 -6.66 -19.03 3.68
C VAL A 394 -5.16 -19.13 3.40
N LEU A 395 -4.74 -18.89 2.16
CA LEU A 395 -3.31 -18.90 1.81
C LEU A 395 -2.55 -17.79 2.54
N ALA A 396 -3.12 -16.59 2.68
CA ALA A 396 -2.54 -15.50 3.44
C ALA A 396 -2.41 -15.84 4.93
N ILE A 397 -3.42 -16.49 5.52
CA ILE A 397 -3.37 -17.00 6.90
C ILE A 397 -2.22 -18.01 7.06
N ILE A 398 -2.09 -18.97 6.14
CA ILE A 398 -1.01 -19.96 6.18
C ILE A 398 0.35 -19.27 6.09
N LEU A 399 0.51 -18.32 5.17
CA LEU A 399 1.76 -17.58 4.99
C LEU A 399 2.14 -16.76 6.24
N ALA A 400 1.17 -16.27 7.01
CA ALA A 400 1.44 -15.52 8.23
C ALA A 400 2.27 -16.33 9.26
N PHE A 401 2.17 -17.66 9.27
CA PHE A 401 2.97 -18.52 10.14
C PHE A 401 4.44 -18.70 9.71
N TYR A 402 4.80 -18.26 8.51
CA TYR A 402 6.15 -18.41 7.95
C TYR A 402 6.91 -17.08 7.79
N VAL A 403 6.36 -15.99 8.35
CA VAL A 403 6.89 -14.63 8.11
C VAL A 403 7.85 -14.16 9.22
N GLU A 404 7.95 -14.88 10.32
CA GLU A 404 8.57 -14.45 11.58
C GLU A 404 9.99 -13.84 11.45
N ASP A 405 10.79 -14.24 10.46
CA ASP A 405 12.23 -13.95 10.37
C ASP A 405 12.62 -12.85 9.37
N ILE A 406 11.68 -12.01 8.85
CA ILE A 406 12.01 -11.19 7.67
C ILE A 406 12.74 -9.87 8.00
N SER A 407 12.45 -9.18 9.09
CA SER A 407 13.10 -7.93 9.51
C SER A 407 12.60 -7.42 10.86
N ASN A 408 13.48 -6.75 11.61
CA ASN A 408 13.17 -6.08 12.87
C ASN A 408 12.22 -4.88 12.73
N ASN A 409 12.04 -4.33 11.52
CA ASN A 409 11.05 -3.30 11.23
C ASN A 409 10.18 -3.72 10.05
N VAL A 410 8.90 -4.00 10.35
CA VAL A 410 7.91 -4.51 9.41
C VAL A 410 7.66 -3.55 8.23
N LEU A 411 7.73 -2.23 8.47
CA LEU A 411 7.55 -1.22 7.43
C LEU A 411 8.67 -1.28 6.39
N ILE A 412 9.92 -1.39 6.83
CA ILE A 412 11.09 -1.50 5.94
C ILE A 412 11.03 -2.81 5.17
N ALA A 413 10.73 -3.93 5.84
CA ALA A 413 10.67 -5.25 5.21
C ALA A 413 9.74 -5.29 4.00
N ILE A 414 8.51 -4.83 4.15
CA ILE A 414 7.51 -4.84 3.07
C ILE A 414 7.96 -3.96 1.89
N ASN A 415 8.45 -2.76 2.18
CA ASN A 415 8.91 -1.85 1.14
C ASN A 415 10.15 -2.38 0.41
N LYS A 416 11.08 -3.01 1.13
CA LYS A 416 12.30 -3.60 0.57
C LYS A 416 11.97 -4.76 -0.39
N ILE A 417 11.09 -5.69 0.04
CA ILE A 417 10.61 -6.79 -0.81
C ILE A 417 9.85 -6.23 -2.03
N GLY A 418 8.97 -5.26 -1.82
CA GLY A 418 8.25 -4.61 -2.91
C GLY A 418 9.18 -3.96 -3.94
N SER A 419 10.28 -3.35 -3.49
CA SER A 419 11.24 -2.65 -4.35
C SER A 419 12.02 -3.56 -5.29
N LEU A 420 12.09 -4.86 -5.03
CA LEU A 420 12.66 -5.82 -5.98
C LEU A 420 11.89 -5.85 -7.31
N ILE A 421 10.57 -5.63 -7.27
CA ILE A 421 9.68 -5.85 -8.41
C ILE A 421 9.03 -4.56 -8.89
N ASN A 422 8.81 -3.57 -8.04
CA ASN A 422 8.11 -2.33 -8.39
C ASN A 422 8.75 -1.59 -9.57
N GLY A 423 10.08 -1.46 -9.59
CA GLY A 423 10.81 -0.86 -10.70
C GLY A 423 10.60 -1.59 -12.03
N PRO A 424 10.84 -2.90 -12.09
CA PRO A 424 10.52 -3.71 -13.26
C PRO A 424 9.06 -3.65 -13.72
N ILE A 425 8.09 -3.67 -12.80
CA ILE A 425 6.66 -3.56 -13.12
C ILE A 425 6.37 -2.24 -13.84
N ILE A 426 6.72 -1.10 -13.24
CA ILE A 426 6.50 0.20 -13.88
C ILE A 426 7.28 0.32 -15.19
N GLY A 427 8.42 -0.35 -15.33
CA GLY A 427 9.18 -0.45 -16.58
C GLY A 427 8.35 -1.06 -17.71
N VAL A 428 7.71 -2.21 -17.48
CA VAL A 428 6.87 -2.88 -18.49
C VAL A 428 5.64 -2.05 -18.87
N PHE A 429 4.94 -1.47 -17.88
CA PHE A 429 3.79 -0.60 -18.18
C PHE A 429 4.22 0.64 -18.95
N SER A 430 5.34 1.27 -18.57
CA SER A 430 5.90 2.43 -19.28
C SER A 430 6.29 2.08 -20.72
N LEU A 431 6.89 0.92 -20.97
CA LEU A 431 7.16 0.42 -22.33
C LEU A 431 5.89 0.32 -23.16
N GLY A 432 4.83 -0.23 -22.56
CA GLY A 432 3.52 -0.33 -23.22
C GLY A 432 2.93 1.04 -23.56
N ILE A 433 2.99 1.97 -22.62
CA ILE A 433 2.37 3.29 -22.72
C ILE A 433 3.14 4.23 -23.64
N LEU A 434 4.47 4.23 -23.57
CA LEU A 434 5.31 5.24 -24.21
C LEU A 434 5.97 4.78 -25.53
N THR A 435 6.09 3.47 -25.77
CA THR A 435 6.81 2.96 -26.96
C THR A 435 5.88 2.33 -27.97
N LYS A 436 6.23 2.40 -29.26
CA LYS A 436 5.45 1.81 -30.35
C LYS A 436 6.04 0.51 -30.91
N LYS A 437 7.31 0.25 -30.65
CA LYS A 437 8.08 -0.83 -31.30
C LYS A 437 8.32 -2.05 -30.42
N VAL A 438 8.24 -1.93 -29.11
CA VAL A 438 8.51 -3.03 -28.17
C VAL A 438 7.41 -4.08 -28.25
N ASN A 439 7.80 -5.35 -28.37
CA ASN A 439 6.92 -6.52 -28.37
C ASN A 439 6.90 -7.23 -27.00
N GLY A 440 6.00 -8.20 -26.81
CA GLY A 440 5.82 -8.90 -25.54
C GLY A 440 7.05 -9.70 -25.09
N ASN A 441 7.73 -10.38 -26.01
CA ASN A 441 8.95 -11.12 -25.67
C ASN A 441 10.04 -10.17 -25.11
N SER A 442 10.21 -9.00 -25.76
CA SER A 442 11.16 -7.99 -25.28
C SER A 442 10.78 -7.45 -23.90
N ALA A 443 9.49 -7.22 -23.65
CA ALA A 443 8.99 -6.79 -22.35
C ALA A 443 9.24 -7.86 -21.27
N CYS A 444 8.99 -9.14 -21.56
CA CYS A 444 9.25 -10.25 -20.64
C CYS A 444 10.75 -10.41 -20.32
N ILE A 445 11.63 -10.29 -21.31
CA ILE A 445 13.08 -10.34 -21.09
C ILE A 445 13.50 -9.14 -20.23
N GLY A 446 12.98 -7.95 -20.53
CA GLY A 446 13.26 -6.75 -19.76
C GLY A 446 12.92 -6.89 -18.29
N ILE A 447 11.72 -7.39 -17.95
CA ILE A 447 11.31 -7.54 -16.53
C ILE A 447 12.16 -8.57 -15.81
N ILE A 448 12.49 -9.70 -16.46
CA ILE A 448 13.34 -10.73 -15.86
C ILE A 448 14.73 -10.15 -15.54
N CYS A 449 15.34 -9.44 -16.50
CA CYS A 449 16.64 -8.81 -16.30
C CYS A 449 16.61 -7.72 -15.20
N GLY A 450 15.54 -6.91 -15.16
CA GLY A 450 15.36 -5.88 -14.12
C GLY A 450 15.22 -6.50 -12.73
N PHE A 451 14.43 -7.56 -12.61
CA PHE A 451 14.27 -8.29 -11.35
C PHE A 451 15.59 -8.96 -10.90
N LEU A 452 16.28 -9.65 -11.81
CA LEU A 452 17.57 -10.29 -11.50
C LEU A 452 18.64 -9.26 -11.10
N CYS A 453 18.64 -8.09 -11.74
CA CYS A 453 19.53 -7.00 -11.36
C CYS A 453 19.23 -6.48 -9.95
N ASN A 454 17.95 -6.29 -9.59
CA ASN A 454 17.57 -5.90 -8.24
C ASN A 454 17.92 -6.98 -7.20
N LEU A 455 17.75 -8.26 -7.55
CA LEU A 455 18.16 -9.39 -6.69
C LEU A 455 19.68 -9.39 -6.49
N TYR A 456 20.45 -9.12 -7.55
CA TYR A 456 21.90 -8.94 -7.45
C TYR A 456 22.28 -7.80 -6.51
N CYS A 457 21.60 -6.64 -6.64
CA CYS A 457 21.82 -5.52 -5.72
C CYS A 457 21.52 -5.90 -4.27
N TRP A 458 20.44 -6.65 -4.02
CA TRP A 458 20.10 -7.10 -2.67
C TRP A 458 21.16 -8.00 -2.06
N VAL A 459 21.70 -8.96 -2.83
CA VAL A 459 22.64 -9.96 -2.30
C VAL A 459 24.07 -9.43 -2.20
N TYR A 460 24.51 -8.62 -3.16
CA TYR A 460 25.92 -8.24 -3.30
C TYR A 460 26.23 -6.76 -3.06
N LEU A 461 25.20 -5.88 -3.06
CA LEU A 461 25.37 -4.44 -2.92
C LEU A 461 24.53 -3.93 -1.72
N ALA A 462 24.81 -4.48 -0.52
CA ALA A 462 24.06 -4.17 0.70
C ALA A 462 24.11 -2.69 1.08
N ASP A 463 25.18 -1.98 0.71
CA ASP A 463 25.38 -0.56 0.98
C ASP A 463 24.57 0.37 0.04
N VAL A 464 23.96 -0.19 -1.01
CA VAL A 464 23.08 0.57 -1.90
C VAL A 464 21.68 0.57 -1.33
N SER A 465 21.14 1.78 -1.08
CA SER A 465 19.76 1.94 -0.61
C SER A 465 18.77 1.15 -1.47
N TRP A 466 17.94 0.33 -0.84
CA TRP A 466 16.88 -0.46 -1.51
C TRP A 466 15.88 0.42 -2.27
N LEU A 467 15.76 1.69 -1.93
CA LEU A 467 14.94 2.64 -2.67
C LEU A 467 15.44 2.83 -4.10
N TRP A 468 16.76 2.77 -4.34
CA TRP A 468 17.34 2.83 -5.67
C TRP A 468 17.00 1.61 -6.53
N TRP A 469 16.66 0.46 -5.95
CA TRP A 469 16.26 -0.72 -6.74
C TRP A 469 15.01 -0.44 -7.59
N ASN A 470 14.14 0.47 -7.17
CA ASN A 470 13.00 0.89 -7.99
C ASN A 470 13.45 1.59 -9.27
N VAL A 471 14.48 2.42 -9.18
CA VAL A 471 15.06 3.15 -10.33
C VAL A 471 15.89 2.22 -11.22
N ILE A 472 16.78 1.44 -10.59
CA ILE A 472 17.67 0.49 -11.28
C ILE A 472 16.83 -0.53 -12.05
N GLY A 473 15.87 -1.17 -11.38
CA GLY A 473 14.97 -2.15 -11.99
C GLY A 473 14.17 -1.56 -13.14
N PHE A 474 13.66 -0.33 -13.00
CA PHE A 474 12.99 0.39 -14.09
C PHE A 474 13.92 0.62 -15.29
N ILE A 475 15.10 1.20 -15.06
CA ILE A 475 16.05 1.53 -16.13
C ILE A 475 16.51 0.28 -16.88
N ILE A 476 16.87 -0.78 -16.15
CA ILE A 476 17.32 -2.05 -16.75
C ILE A 476 16.19 -2.68 -17.56
N THR A 477 14.98 -2.80 -17.00
CA THR A 477 13.81 -3.33 -17.69
C THR A 477 13.55 -2.55 -18.99
N PHE A 478 13.54 -1.22 -18.90
CA PHE A 478 13.22 -0.35 -20.03
C PHE A 478 14.29 -0.42 -21.12
N LYS A 479 15.57 -0.31 -20.76
CA LYS A 479 16.69 -0.35 -21.72
C LYS A 479 16.83 -1.71 -22.38
N ILE A 480 16.83 -2.80 -21.61
CA ILE A 480 16.99 -4.16 -22.15
C ILE A 480 15.84 -4.50 -23.12
N ALA A 481 14.59 -4.16 -22.76
CA ALA A 481 13.46 -4.41 -23.64
C ALA A 481 13.55 -3.62 -24.96
N ILE A 482 14.00 -2.37 -24.93
CA ILE A 482 14.20 -1.55 -26.15
C ILE A 482 15.32 -2.16 -27.01
N ILE A 483 16.47 -2.47 -26.41
CA ILE A 483 17.62 -3.05 -27.11
C ILE A 483 17.21 -4.38 -27.77
N HIS A 484 16.61 -5.29 -27.00
CA HIS A 484 16.13 -6.57 -27.54
C HIS A 484 15.12 -6.37 -28.67
N SER A 485 14.19 -5.43 -28.49
CA SER A 485 13.20 -5.12 -29.53
C SER A 485 13.83 -4.58 -30.80
N PHE A 486 14.90 -3.81 -30.71
CA PHE A 486 15.61 -3.28 -31.90
C PHE A 486 16.18 -4.41 -32.76
N PHE A 487 16.75 -5.46 -32.14
CA PHE A 487 17.36 -6.57 -32.87
C PHE A 487 16.36 -7.65 -33.31
N PHE A 488 15.31 -7.91 -32.52
CA PHE A 488 14.47 -9.10 -32.67
C PHE A 488 12.98 -8.81 -32.92
N SER A 489 12.55 -7.54 -33.02
CA SER A 489 11.14 -7.24 -33.21
C SER A 489 10.79 -7.19 -34.71
N LYS A 490 9.94 -8.15 -35.13
CA LYS A 490 9.29 -8.14 -36.47
C LYS A 490 7.78 -7.82 -36.36
N SER A 491 7.21 -7.58 -35.19
CA SER A 491 5.77 -7.52 -34.99
C SER A 491 5.19 -6.13 -35.18
N GLN A 492 4.04 -6.06 -35.85
CA GLN A 492 3.18 -4.86 -35.82
C GLN A 492 2.54 -4.73 -34.44
N THR A 493 2.92 -3.70 -33.71
CA THR A 493 2.32 -3.40 -32.42
C THR A 493 1.04 -2.59 -32.61
N ASN A 494 0.03 -2.88 -31.78
CA ASN A 494 -1.23 -2.12 -31.83
C ASN A 494 -1.02 -0.70 -31.28
N LYS A 495 -0.95 0.28 -32.18
CA LYS A 495 -0.66 1.69 -31.85
C LYS A 495 -1.79 2.38 -31.08
N SER A 496 -3.00 1.80 -31.05
CA SER A 496 -4.17 2.39 -30.40
C SER A 496 -4.09 2.41 -28.86
N TYR A 497 -3.15 1.63 -28.29
CA TYR A 497 -2.95 1.53 -26.84
C TYR A 497 -1.71 2.26 -26.34
N VAL A 498 -1.11 3.08 -27.19
CA VAL A 498 0.03 3.94 -26.85
C VAL A 498 -0.47 5.34 -26.54
N TRP A 499 0.08 5.96 -25.50
CA TRP A 499 -0.27 7.32 -25.13
C TRP A 499 0.09 8.32 -26.25
N SER A 500 -0.79 9.29 -26.50
CA SER A 500 -0.55 10.44 -27.37
C SER A 500 -1.32 11.65 -26.85
N PHE A 501 -0.86 12.84 -27.15
CA PHE A 501 -1.55 14.06 -26.73
C PHE A 501 -2.96 14.18 -27.33
N ARG A 502 -3.15 13.68 -28.57
CA ARG A 502 -4.48 13.60 -29.19
C ARG A 502 -5.41 12.69 -28.38
N PHE A 503 -4.94 11.50 -28.00
CA PHE A 503 -5.67 10.59 -27.12
C PHE A 503 -6.05 11.25 -25.81
N PHE A 504 -5.10 11.98 -25.18
CA PHE A 504 -5.34 12.64 -23.91
C PHE A 504 -6.42 13.74 -23.99
N LYS A 505 -6.43 14.51 -25.10
CA LYS A 505 -7.51 15.47 -25.38
C LYS A 505 -8.87 14.79 -25.56
N GLU A 506 -8.93 13.67 -26.28
CA GLU A 506 -10.17 12.88 -26.47
C GLU A 506 -10.74 12.34 -25.14
N MET A 507 -9.90 12.14 -24.12
CA MET A 507 -10.31 11.70 -22.78
C MET A 507 -10.91 12.82 -21.92
N GLY A 508 -11.06 14.04 -22.44
CA GLY A 508 -11.68 15.16 -21.74
C GLY A 508 -10.70 16.04 -20.97
N PHE A 509 -9.44 16.07 -21.40
CA PHE A 509 -8.43 16.99 -20.84
C PHE A 509 -8.91 18.44 -20.94
N ASN A 510 -8.92 19.15 -19.82
CA ASN A 510 -9.42 20.51 -19.69
C ASN A 510 -8.66 21.29 -18.60
N ASN A 511 -8.99 22.57 -18.45
CA ASN A 511 -8.35 23.45 -17.47
C ASN A 511 -8.47 22.94 -16.02
N THR A 512 -9.53 22.22 -15.67
CA THR A 512 -9.67 21.68 -14.30
C THR A 512 -8.63 20.61 -13.99
N TRP A 513 -8.17 19.88 -15.00
CA TRP A 513 -7.09 18.89 -14.84
C TRP A 513 -5.74 19.61 -14.67
N ILE A 514 -5.48 20.63 -15.48
CA ILE A 514 -4.27 21.47 -15.36
C ILE A 514 -4.19 22.08 -13.96
N ASN A 515 -5.28 22.65 -13.46
CA ASN A 515 -5.32 23.23 -12.12
C ASN A 515 -4.99 22.19 -11.04
N ARG A 516 -5.46 20.94 -11.16
CA ARG A 516 -5.09 19.86 -10.22
C ARG A 516 -3.61 19.56 -10.26
N TYR A 517 -2.98 19.53 -11.44
CA TYR A 517 -1.53 19.29 -11.55
C TYR A 517 -0.74 20.43 -10.93
N ILE A 518 -1.15 21.69 -11.17
CA ILE A 518 -0.53 22.86 -10.57
C ILE A 518 -0.67 22.82 -9.04
N ILE A 519 -1.85 22.52 -8.52
CA ILE A 519 -2.08 22.42 -7.07
C ILE A 519 -1.21 21.33 -6.46
N LEU A 520 -1.08 20.16 -7.09
CA LEU A 520 -0.18 19.10 -6.60
C LEU A 520 1.29 19.52 -6.63
N PHE A 521 1.70 20.26 -7.65
CA PHE A 521 3.07 20.78 -7.70
C PHE A 521 3.33 21.84 -6.63
N ILE A 522 2.36 22.74 -6.38
CA ILE A 522 2.43 23.69 -5.27
C ILE A 522 2.47 22.94 -3.94
N TRP A 523 1.66 21.89 -3.79
CA TRP A 523 1.63 21.05 -2.60
C TRP A 523 2.99 20.37 -2.36
N PHE A 524 3.64 19.89 -3.40
CA PHE A 524 5.02 19.39 -3.31
C PHE A 524 5.98 20.44 -2.75
N ILE A 525 5.89 21.70 -3.22
CA ILE A 525 6.71 22.80 -2.70
C ILE A 525 6.38 23.09 -1.24
N ILE A 526 5.10 23.11 -0.87
CA ILE A 526 4.67 23.33 0.53
C ILE A 526 5.25 22.22 1.43
N ILE A 527 5.14 20.95 1.04
CA ILE A 527 5.71 19.84 1.81
C ILE A 527 7.24 20.01 1.94
N PHE A 528 7.91 20.36 0.85
CA PHE A 528 9.36 20.59 0.88
C PHE A 528 9.76 21.71 1.86
N CYS A 529 9.03 22.83 1.84
CA CYS A 529 9.23 23.91 2.80
C CYS A 529 8.94 23.47 4.24
N LEU A 530 7.85 22.75 4.47
CA LEU A 530 7.53 22.23 5.80
C LEU A 530 8.63 21.31 6.34
N ILE A 531 9.15 20.42 5.50
CA ILE A 531 10.26 19.53 5.86
C ILE A 531 11.55 20.31 6.13
N TYR A 532 11.76 21.42 5.44
CA TYR A 532 12.95 22.26 5.62
C TYR A 532 12.94 23.01 6.97
N PHE A 533 11.75 23.34 7.50
CA PHE A 533 11.57 24.08 8.75
C PHE A 533 11.28 23.18 9.98
N LEU A 534 11.01 21.89 9.78
CA LEU A 534 10.90 20.89 10.84
C LEU A 534 12.29 20.38 11.26
#